data_c421eb190ceb31b9a4a1bb21afaf7c44
#
_entry.id   c421eb190ceb31b9a4a1bb21afaf7c44
#
_cell.length_a   1.000
_cell.length_b   1.000
_cell.length_c   1.000
_cell.angle_alpha   90.00
_cell.angle_beta   90.00
_cell.angle_gamma   90.00
#
_symmetry.space_group_name_H-M   'P 1'
#
loop_
_entity.id
_entity.type
_entity.pdbx_description
1 polymer ?
#
loop_
_entity_poly.entity_id
_entity_poly.type
_entity_poly.pdbx_seq_one_letter_code
_entity_poly.pdbx_strand_id
1 'polypeptide(L)'
;MASQYPSIIDKFCEFELSRANKLFLAEPVKGVYQKFTWGEAGNQVRCMSSALKKMGLGKNDKVAILSKNCAHWVMSDLAIAMAGCISVPLYPNITPEALREIIVHSESKAIFIGKLDNPGELRKGVPDELIHITFPFYPNAGCLNWDELIEETEPLQGKPDINPQSLACIVYTSGTTGQPKGVMHTFHAVAFAVDSFLKSYPDINEEIFFSYLPLCHVAERMLVECGAVFTGSSVYFVESMDTFAKNLADTKPTVFLAVPRIWEKLQEGVLKKLPQKKLDRLLSIPVVSSIIKKSICKKLGLANAAFIFTGASPINLSVLHWFAKLGIIIQEAYGMTENVALSHSNRKGAVRFGTVGQAYDGVEVRLGKDNEVQVKSDASMLGYYKEPALTAECFDEGFLRTGDEGAIDADGYLTITG
;
A
#
# COMPACT_ATOMS: atom_id res chain seq x y z
N MET A 1 3.95 14.99 23.57
CA MET A 1 4.02 13.67 24.22
C MET A 1 4.66 12.71 23.23
N ALA A 2 5.56 11.83 23.68
CA ALA A 2 6.11 10.78 22.82
C ALA A 2 4.95 9.88 22.35
N SER A 3 4.96 9.47 21.07
CA SER A 3 3.99 8.51 20.56
C SER A 3 4.14 7.17 21.28
N GLN A 4 3.03 6.52 21.56
CA GLN A 4 2.98 5.15 22.06
C GLN A 4 3.47 4.16 20.96
N TYR A 5 3.41 4.57 19.68
CA TYR A 5 3.74 3.75 18.52
C TYR A 5 5.00 4.30 17.84
N PRO A 6 5.95 3.44 17.43
CA PRO A 6 7.10 3.86 16.62
C PRO A 6 6.61 4.37 15.25
N SER A 7 7.21 5.45 14.75
CA SER A 7 6.91 5.90 13.38
C SER A 7 7.55 4.97 12.34
N ILE A 8 7.12 5.11 11.07
CA ILE A 8 7.75 4.38 9.94
C ILE A 8 9.26 4.67 9.86
N ILE A 9 9.68 5.90 10.16
CA ILE A 9 11.09 6.29 10.16
C ILE A 9 11.86 5.66 11.34
N ASP A 10 11.22 5.52 12.51
CA ASP A 10 11.81 4.80 13.63
C ASP A 10 12.15 3.36 13.27
N LYS A 11 11.18 2.68 12.65
CA LYS A 11 11.35 1.29 12.22
C LYS A 11 12.34 1.15 11.07
N PHE A 12 12.31 2.07 10.12
CA PHE A 12 13.29 2.09 9.04
C PHE A 12 14.72 2.24 9.58
N CYS A 13 14.96 3.21 10.46
CA CYS A 13 16.27 3.43 11.09
C CYS A 13 16.73 2.23 11.95
N GLU A 14 15.81 1.49 12.57
CA GLU A 14 16.11 0.26 13.29
C GLU A 14 16.64 -0.82 12.34
N PHE A 15 15.93 -1.06 11.21
CA PHE A 15 16.25 -2.16 10.32
C PHE A 15 17.38 -1.86 9.32
N GLU A 16 17.59 -0.60 8.93
CA GLU A 16 18.77 -0.23 8.12
C GLU A 16 20.09 -0.58 8.82
N LEU A 17 20.11 -0.59 10.17
CA LEU A 17 21.26 -0.96 10.97
C LEU A 17 21.27 -2.45 11.33
N SER A 18 20.16 -2.95 11.90
CA SER A 18 20.09 -4.32 12.41
C SER A 18 20.01 -5.39 11.31
N ARG A 19 19.55 -4.99 10.10
CA ARG A 19 19.38 -5.87 8.92
C ARG A 19 20.13 -5.35 7.69
N ALA A 20 21.20 -4.59 7.85
CA ALA A 20 21.90 -3.87 6.79
C ALA A 20 22.19 -4.74 5.54
N ASN A 21 22.56 -6.01 5.73
CA ASN A 21 22.91 -6.93 4.64
C ASN A 21 21.72 -7.79 4.15
N LYS A 22 20.53 -7.64 4.73
CA LYS A 22 19.35 -8.37 4.25
C LYS A 22 18.66 -7.60 3.12
N LEU A 23 18.04 -8.37 2.20
CA LEU A 23 17.27 -7.79 1.11
C LEU A 23 16.07 -7.01 1.65
N PHE A 24 15.91 -5.78 1.17
CA PHE A 24 14.73 -4.96 1.40
C PHE A 24 13.86 -4.84 0.15
N LEU A 25 14.41 -4.37 -0.97
CA LEU A 25 13.67 -4.10 -2.19
C LEU A 25 14.24 -4.90 -3.37
N ALA A 26 13.39 -5.47 -4.20
CA ALA A 26 13.78 -6.19 -5.41
C ALA A 26 12.87 -5.80 -6.58
N GLU A 27 13.40 -5.09 -7.55
CA GLU A 27 12.70 -4.57 -8.70
C GLU A 27 13.20 -5.22 -10.00
N PRO A 28 12.34 -5.86 -10.82
CA PRO A 28 12.76 -6.34 -12.12
C PRO A 28 12.79 -5.19 -13.14
N VAL A 29 13.95 -5.04 -13.79
CA VAL A 29 14.18 -4.08 -14.87
C VAL A 29 14.68 -4.86 -16.07
N LYS A 30 13.95 -4.86 -17.17
CA LYS A 30 14.26 -5.66 -18.39
C LYS A 30 14.50 -7.14 -18.05
N GLY A 31 13.69 -7.69 -17.14
CA GLY A 31 13.74 -9.08 -16.70
C GLY A 31 14.84 -9.42 -15.69
N VAL A 32 15.67 -8.45 -15.27
CA VAL A 32 16.75 -8.64 -14.29
C VAL A 32 16.38 -7.93 -12.98
N TYR A 33 16.43 -8.65 -11.86
CA TYR A 33 16.13 -8.06 -10.54
C TYR A 33 17.28 -7.16 -10.09
N GLN A 34 16.98 -5.87 -9.96
CA GLN A 34 17.77 -4.90 -9.21
C GLN A 34 17.41 -5.07 -7.73
N LYS A 35 18.40 -5.26 -6.89
CA LYS A 35 18.21 -5.58 -5.47
C LYS A 35 18.89 -4.54 -4.61
N PHE A 36 18.19 -4.15 -3.55
CA PHE A 36 18.69 -3.22 -2.55
C PHE A 36 18.56 -3.86 -1.17
N THR A 37 19.65 -3.97 -0.47
CA THR A 37 19.64 -4.34 0.95
C THR A 37 19.10 -3.20 1.80
N TRP A 38 18.76 -3.47 3.06
CA TRP A 38 18.34 -2.44 3.99
C TRP A 38 19.41 -1.33 4.15
N GLY A 39 20.68 -1.69 4.21
CA GLY A 39 21.79 -0.73 4.33
C GLY A 39 21.97 0.11 3.07
N GLU A 40 21.91 -0.49 1.87
CA GLU A 40 22.00 0.24 0.60
C GLU A 40 20.84 1.18 0.40
N ALA A 41 19.60 0.73 0.64
CA ALA A 41 18.42 1.58 0.60
C ALA A 41 18.49 2.69 1.66
N GLY A 42 18.95 2.36 2.88
CA GLY A 42 19.15 3.32 3.97
C GLY A 42 20.10 4.44 3.58
N ASN A 43 21.24 4.10 3.01
CA ASN A 43 22.20 5.11 2.53
C ASN A 43 21.57 6.03 1.46
N GLN A 44 20.88 5.47 0.46
CA GLN A 44 20.22 6.26 -0.58
C GLN A 44 19.11 7.17 -0.01
N VAL A 45 18.27 6.65 0.88
CA VAL A 45 17.22 7.43 1.56
C VAL A 45 17.82 8.60 2.35
N ARG A 46 18.91 8.38 3.07
CA ARG A 46 19.61 9.43 3.83
C ARG A 46 20.27 10.48 2.95
N CYS A 47 20.92 10.08 1.87
CA CYS A 47 21.51 11.00 0.89
C CYS A 47 20.41 11.84 0.22
N MET A 48 19.33 11.22 -0.25
CA MET A 48 18.23 11.93 -0.87
C MET A 48 17.51 12.87 0.12
N SER A 49 17.33 12.47 1.36
CA SER A 49 16.79 13.33 2.41
C SER A 49 17.65 14.58 2.63
N SER A 50 18.98 14.43 2.65
CA SER A 50 19.92 15.56 2.71
C SER A 50 19.85 16.43 1.46
N ALA A 51 19.70 15.83 0.26
CA ALA A 51 19.57 16.56 -1.00
C ALA A 51 18.31 17.42 -1.01
N LEU A 52 17.15 16.88 -0.59
CA LEU A 52 15.91 17.65 -0.45
C LEU A 52 16.08 18.86 0.48
N LYS A 53 16.77 18.67 1.63
CA LYS A 53 17.06 19.77 2.55
C LYS A 53 18.00 20.82 1.96
N LYS A 54 19.04 20.42 1.21
CA LYS A 54 19.93 21.36 0.48
C LYS A 54 19.19 22.17 -0.58
N MET A 55 18.14 21.60 -1.18
CA MET A 55 17.24 22.29 -2.13
C MET A 55 16.26 23.24 -1.44
N GLY A 56 16.33 23.40 -0.12
CA GLY A 56 15.45 24.29 0.67
C GLY A 56 14.11 23.68 1.05
N LEU A 57 13.93 22.37 0.87
CA LEU A 57 12.72 21.66 1.29
C LEU A 57 12.84 21.24 2.76
N GLY A 58 11.73 21.29 3.48
CA GLY A 58 11.72 20.95 4.91
C GLY A 58 10.32 20.84 5.48
N LYS A 59 10.18 21.16 6.76
CA LYS A 59 8.97 20.95 7.54
C LYS A 59 7.72 21.50 6.83
N ASN A 60 6.75 20.62 6.63
CA ASN A 60 5.45 20.87 5.99
C ASN A 60 5.49 21.13 4.46
N ASP A 61 6.66 21.13 3.82
CA ASP A 61 6.72 21.18 2.36
C ASP A 61 6.21 19.86 1.77
N LYS A 62 5.43 19.97 0.69
CA LYS A 62 4.85 18.80 0.03
C LYS A 62 5.74 18.41 -1.14
N VAL A 63 5.98 17.11 -1.25
CA VAL A 63 6.74 16.50 -2.33
C VAL A 63 5.92 15.40 -2.97
N ALA A 64 5.65 15.55 -4.26
CA ALA A 64 4.86 14.59 -5.02
C ALA A 64 5.68 13.39 -5.48
N ILE A 65 5.02 12.22 -5.62
CA ILE A 65 5.62 11.01 -6.20
C ILE A 65 4.72 10.55 -7.34
N LEU A 66 5.20 10.63 -8.58
CA LEU A 66 4.51 10.21 -9.79
C LEU A 66 5.22 9.00 -10.41
N SER A 67 4.84 7.81 -10.01
CA SER A 67 5.44 6.56 -10.50
C SER A 67 4.54 5.36 -10.24
N LYS A 68 4.62 4.35 -11.10
CA LYS A 68 4.24 2.98 -10.75
C LYS A 68 5.19 2.43 -9.67
N ASN A 69 4.79 1.31 -9.07
CA ASN A 69 5.56 0.65 -8.03
C ASN A 69 6.97 0.29 -8.50
N CYS A 70 7.96 0.71 -7.73
CA CYS A 70 9.38 0.43 -7.93
C CYS A 70 10.14 0.68 -6.62
N ALA A 71 11.39 0.27 -6.56
CA ALA A 71 12.21 0.43 -5.35
C ALA A 71 12.38 1.90 -4.96
N HIS A 72 12.61 2.77 -5.94
CA HIS A 72 12.81 4.20 -5.73
C HIS A 72 11.54 4.94 -5.29
N TRP A 73 10.34 4.38 -5.56
CA TRP A 73 9.09 4.90 -5.01
C TRP A 73 9.12 4.82 -3.48
N VAL A 74 9.43 3.64 -2.92
CA VAL A 74 9.51 3.43 -1.47
C VAL A 74 10.64 4.26 -0.86
N MET A 75 11.82 4.25 -1.49
CA MET A 75 12.96 5.05 -1.01
C MET A 75 12.67 6.56 -1.03
N SER A 76 11.94 7.07 -2.02
CA SER A 76 11.56 8.50 -2.07
C SER A 76 10.54 8.86 -1.00
N ASP A 77 9.54 8.01 -0.71
CA ASP A 77 8.57 8.25 0.35
C ASP A 77 9.26 8.33 1.73
N LEU A 78 10.17 7.39 2.00
CA LEU A 78 11.00 7.39 3.22
C LEU A 78 11.92 8.62 3.29
N ALA A 79 12.52 9.04 2.16
CA ALA A 79 13.38 10.22 2.12
C ALA A 79 12.60 11.51 2.36
N ILE A 80 11.39 11.63 1.82
CA ILE A 80 10.47 12.74 2.07
C ILE A 80 10.14 12.83 3.56
N ALA A 81 9.73 11.72 4.16
CA ALA A 81 9.40 11.65 5.58
C ALA A 81 10.63 12.01 6.46
N MET A 82 11.80 11.46 6.12
CA MET A 82 13.05 11.71 6.85
C MET A 82 13.54 13.16 6.72
N ALA A 83 13.23 13.84 5.60
CA ALA A 83 13.49 15.27 5.41
C ALA A 83 12.55 16.17 6.23
N GLY A 84 11.46 15.61 6.77
CA GLY A 84 10.39 16.35 7.47
C GLY A 84 9.35 16.93 6.52
N CYS A 85 9.34 16.49 5.27
CA CYS A 85 8.37 16.88 4.26
C CYS A 85 7.12 15.98 4.31
N ILE A 86 6.08 16.37 3.57
CA ILE A 86 4.81 15.65 3.44
C ILE A 86 4.78 14.97 2.08
N SER A 87 4.52 13.67 2.04
CA SER A 87 4.39 12.91 0.81
C SER A 87 3.04 13.12 0.14
N VAL A 88 3.04 13.35 -1.18
CA VAL A 88 1.84 13.44 -2.02
C VAL A 88 1.94 12.38 -3.12
N PRO A 89 1.52 11.13 -2.84
CA PRO A 89 1.55 10.06 -3.82
C PRO A 89 0.48 10.25 -4.89
N LEU A 90 0.86 10.13 -6.17
CA LEU A 90 0.00 10.37 -7.32
C LEU A 90 -0.24 9.10 -8.13
N TYR A 91 -1.46 8.96 -8.68
CA TYR A 91 -1.77 7.83 -9.55
C TYR A 91 -1.02 7.94 -10.89
N PRO A 92 -0.29 6.90 -11.32
CA PRO A 92 0.51 6.95 -12.55
C PRO A 92 -0.31 6.90 -13.85
N ASN A 93 -1.61 6.69 -13.76
CA ASN A 93 -2.57 6.65 -14.87
C ASN A 93 -3.57 7.82 -14.86
N ILE A 94 -3.23 8.89 -14.16
CA ILE A 94 -4.02 10.14 -14.12
C ILE A 94 -3.90 10.91 -15.44
N THR A 95 -4.88 11.77 -15.77
CA THR A 95 -4.73 12.68 -16.90
C THR A 95 -3.82 13.85 -16.56
N PRO A 96 -3.17 14.50 -17.56
CA PRO A 96 -2.32 15.67 -17.32
C PRO A 96 -3.03 16.80 -16.60
N GLU A 97 -4.31 17.03 -16.91
CA GLU A 97 -5.13 18.09 -16.31
C GLU A 97 -5.36 17.81 -14.82
N ALA A 98 -5.82 16.60 -14.48
CA ALA A 98 -6.06 16.20 -13.09
C ALA A 98 -4.74 16.13 -12.30
N LEU A 99 -3.63 15.72 -12.94
CA LEU A 99 -2.30 15.76 -12.35
C LEU A 99 -1.92 17.19 -11.94
N ARG A 100 -2.07 18.15 -12.87
CA ARG A 100 -1.79 19.56 -12.60
C ARG A 100 -2.67 20.13 -11.49
N GLU A 101 -3.96 19.79 -11.50
CA GLU A 101 -4.89 20.21 -10.46
C GLU A 101 -4.45 19.73 -9.07
N ILE A 102 -4.09 18.46 -8.92
CA ILE A 102 -3.61 17.91 -7.64
C ILE A 102 -2.30 18.57 -7.21
N ILE A 103 -1.33 18.73 -8.11
CA ILE A 103 -0.04 19.37 -7.80
C ILE A 103 -0.24 20.80 -7.30
N VAL A 104 -1.07 21.58 -7.98
CA VAL A 104 -1.38 22.96 -7.59
C VAL A 104 -2.15 23.01 -6.27
N HIS A 105 -3.18 22.18 -6.12
CA HIS A 105 -4.00 22.12 -4.90
C HIS A 105 -3.16 21.70 -3.68
N SER A 106 -2.29 20.69 -3.83
CA SER A 106 -1.39 20.21 -2.76
C SER A 106 -0.28 21.21 -2.43
N GLU A 107 -0.01 22.20 -3.30
CA GLU A 107 1.12 23.13 -3.17
C GLU A 107 2.47 22.37 -3.11
N SER A 108 2.58 21.29 -3.91
CA SER A 108 3.83 20.54 -3.98
C SER A 108 4.96 21.40 -4.54
N LYS A 109 6.14 21.37 -3.92
CA LYS A 109 7.33 22.13 -4.31
C LYS A 109 8.32 21.32 -5.14
N ALA A 110 8.25 19.99 -5.02
CA ALA A 110 9.08 19.06 -5.78
C ALA A 110 8.26 17.85 -6.20
N ILE A 111 8.74 17.14 -7.22
CA ILE A 111 8.13 15.91 -7.71
C ILE A 111 9.20 14.89 -8.08
N PHE A 112 9.05 13.68 -7.59
CA PHE A 112 9.76 12.50 -8.10
C PHE A 112 8.99 11.90 -9.28
N ILE A 113 9.68 11.66 -10.40
CA ILE A 113 9.10 11.10 -11.61
C ILE A 113 9.83 9.79 -11.92
N GLY A 114 9.08 8.70 -11.96
CA GLY A 114 9.65 7.36 -12.10
C GLY A 114 9.07 6.55 -13.24
N LYS A 115 8.69 5.32 -12.93
CA LYS A 115 8.16 4.31 -13.85
C LYS A 115 6.78 4.71 -14.36
N LEU A 116 6.67 5.08 -15.63
CA LEU A 116 5.42 5.53 -16.28
C LEU A 116 5.26 4.86 -17.65
N ASP A 117 4.01 4.65 -18.09
CA ASP A 117 3.74 4.12 -19.43
C ASP A 117 3.93 5.22 -20.49
N ASN A 118 3.47 6.44 -20.21
CA ASN A 118 3.48 7.59 -21.13
C ASN A 118 4.11 8.82 -20.45
N PRO A 119 5.42 8.81 -20.15
CA PRO A 119 6.06 9.90 -19.39
C PRO A 119 5.95 11.26 -20.10
N GLY A 120 6.05 11.30 -21.42
CA GLY A 120 5.96 12.55 -22.20
C GLY A 120 4.57 13.19 -22.16
N GLU A 121 3.49 12.40 -22.07
CA GLU A 121 2.14 12.94 -21.94
C GLU A 121 1.89 13.47 -20.53
N LEU A 122 2.24 12.70 -19.51
CA LEU A 122 2.07 13.11 -18.11
C LEU A 122 2.92 14.33 -17.75
N ARG A 123 4.09 14.48 -18.37
CA ARG A 123 4.95 15.65 -18.17
C ARG A 123 4.26 16.99 -18.46
N LYS A 124 3.30 17.02 -19.39
CA LYS A 124 2.50 18.23 -19.71
C LYS A 124 1.66 18.73 -18.52
N GLY A 125 1.29 17.83 -17.62
CA GLY A 125 0.56 18.16 -16.39
C GLY A 125 1.45 18.62 -15.23
N VAL A 126 2.76 18.46 -15.33
CA VAL A 126 3.69 18.83 -14.25
C VAL A 126 4.17 20.27 -14.46
N PRO A 127 3.92 21.21 -13.52
CA PRO A 127 4.41 22.59 -13.60
C PRO A 127 5.93 22.66 -13.65
N ASP A 128 6.47 23.56 -14.48
CA ASP A 128 7.92 23.72 -14.66
C ASP A 128 8.61 24.35 -13.45
N GLU A 129 7.86 25.01 -12.58
CA GLU A 129 8.37 25.69 -11.39
C GLU A 129 8.76 24.74 -10.26
N LEU A 130 8.37 23.46 -10.35
CA LEU A 130 8.73 22.46 -9.37
C LEU A 130 10.19 22.00 -9.54
N ILE A 131 10.77 21.52 -8.45
CA ILE A 131 11.99 20.73 -8.51
C ILE A 131 11.61 19.34 -9.02
N HIS A 132 12.16 18.93 -10.16
CA HIS A 132 11.90 17.64 -10.78
C HIS A 132 13.08 16.70 -10.56
N ILE A 133 12.81 15.52 -9.97
CA ILE A 133 13.82 14.48 -9.72
C ILE A 133 13.37 13.20 -10.41
N THR A 134 14.25 12.58 -11.22
CA THR A 134 13.95 11.35 -11.95
C THR A 134 14.63 10.14 -11.32
N PHE A 135 13.96 8.98 -11.37
CA PHE A 135 14.51 7.71 -10.90
C PHE A 135 15.52 7.13 -11.88
N PRO A 136 16.55 6.38 -11.42
CA PRO A 136 17.68 5.91 -12.24
C PRO A 136 17.29 5.11 -13.47
N PHE A 137 16.34 4.18 -13.32
CA PHE A 137 15.94 3.27 -14.42
C PHE A 137 14.89 3.88 -15.35
N TYR A 138 14.39 5.09 -15.05
CA TYR A 138 13.28 5.76 -15.74
C TYR A 138 13.62 7.23 -16.02
N PRO A 139 14.71 7.51 -16.76
CA PRO A 139 15.18 8.88 -16.96
C PRO A 139 14.16 9.75 -17.72
N ASN A 140 14.03 11.00 -17.27
CA ASN A 140 13.23 12.03 -17.93
C ASN A 140 14.09 13.26 -18.21
N ALA A 141 14.03 13.78 -19.42
CA ALA A 141 14.83 14.95 -19.82
C ALA A 141 14.45 16.18 -18.98
N GLY A 142 15.44 16.98 -18.61
CA GLY A 142 15.27 18.22 -17.85
C GLY A 142 14.97 18.02 -16.36
N CYS A 143 15.14 16.80 -15.82
CA CYS A 143 15.03 16.51 -14.42
C CYS A 143 16.43 16.34 -13.79
N LEU A 144 16.52 16.62 -12.48
CA LEU A 144 17.67 16.20 -11.67
C LEU A 144 17.71 14.67 -11.59
N ASN A 145 18.90 14.10 -11.65
CA ASN A 145 19.06 12.65 -11.60
C ASN A 145 19.24 12.17 -10.16
N TRP A 146 18.53 11.09 -9.79
CA TRP A 146 18.63 10.48 -8.45
C TRP A 146 20.05 10.08 -8.10
N ASP A 147 20.75 9.36 -9.04
CA ASP A 147 22.10 8.85 -8.78
C ASP A 147 23.09 9.98 -8.59
N GLU A 148 23.04 11.03 -9.43
CA GLU A 148 23.89 12.21 -9.27
C GLU A 148 23.67 12.90 -7.94
N LEU A 149 22.39 13.07 -7.52
CA LEU A 149 22.07 13.70 -6.24
C LEU A 149 22.58 12.91 -5.05
N ILE A 150 22.50 11.59 -5.05
CA ILE A 150 23.01 10.78 -3.94
C ILE A 150 24.54 10.69 -3.93
N GLU A 151 25.21 10.73 -5.09
CA GLU A 151 26.67 10.76 -5.19
C GLU A 151 27.26 12.08 -4.66
N GLU A 152 26.57 13.21 -4.91
CA GLU A 152 27.01 14.56 -4.50
C GLU A 152 26.59 14.95 -3.08
N THR A 153 25.86 14.07 -2.37
CA THR A 153 25.25 14.43 -1.09
C THR A 153 25.60 13.45 0.02
N GLU A 154 26.19 13.97 1.08
CA GLU A 154 26.46 13.19 2.30
C GLU A 154 25.13 12.73 2.95
N PRO A 155 25.08 11.49 3.45
CA PRO A 155 23.89 10.95 4.10
C PRO A 155 23.53 11.72 5.38
N LEU A 156 22.25 11.94 5.60
CA LEU A 156 21.71 12.55 6.81
C LEU A 156 22.14 11.75 8.03
N GLN A 157 22.79 12.44 8.97
CA GLN A 157 23.29 11.81 10.19
C GLN A 157 22.22 11.72 11.27
N GLY A 158 22.30 10.66 12.06
CA GLY A 158 21.39 10.42 13.17
C GLY A 158 19.99 10.02 12.75
N LYS A 159 19.07 10.02 13.71
CA LYS A 159 17.66 9.73 13.52
C LYS A 159 16.87 11.04 13.59
N PRO A 160 16.04 11.36 12.58
CA PRO A 160 15.17 12.53 12.63
C PRO A 160 14.16 12.43 13.79
N ASP A 161 13.92 13.56 14.46
CA ASP A 161 12.83 13.66 15.44
C ASP A 161 11.52 13.92 14.71
N ILE A 162 10.69 12.89 14.61
CA ILE A 162 9.39 12.94 13.95
C ILE A 162 8.31 13.24 14.99
N ASN A 163 7.67 14.42 14.87
CA ASN A 163 6.47 14.68 15.65
C ASN A 163 5.32 13.76 15.18
N PRO A 164 4.79 12.87 16.01
CA PRO A 164 3.74 11.93 15.64
C PRO A 164 2.47 12.59 15.09
N GLN A 165 2.18 13.80 15.53
CA GLN A 165 0.98 14.56 15.10
C GLN A 165 1.22 15.38 13.82
N SER A 166 2.44 15.40 13.27
CA SER A 166 2.68 16.03 11.97
C SER A 166 2.15 15.16 10.83
N LEU A 167 1.81 15.80 9.70
CA LEU A 167 1.37 15.09 8.51
C LEU A 167 2.50 14.23 7.94
N ALA A 168 2.18 12.97 7.67
CA ALA A 168 3.02 12.05 6.93
C ALA A 168 2.73 12.15 5.42
N CYS A 169 1.45 12.19 5.06
CA CYS A 169 1.06 12.22 3.65
C CYS A 169 -0.33 12.85 3.42
N ILE A 170 -0.58 13.23 2.16
CA ILE A 170 -1.88 13.61 1.64
C ILE A 170 -2.20 12.68 0.47
N VAL A 171 -3.17 11.78 0.67
CA VAL A 171 -3.58 10.80 -0.34
C VAL A 171 -4.81 11.32 -1.08
N TYR A 172 -4.69 11.52 -2.39
CA TYR A 172 -5.80 12.02 -3.20
C TYR A 172 -6.72 10.89 -3.65
N THR A 173 -8.03 11.08 -3.46
CA THR A 173 -9.08 10.17 -3.93
C THR A 173 -9.95 10.87 -4.96
N SER A 174 -10.55 10.10 -5.89
CA SER A 174 -11.59 10.61 -6.79
C SER A 174 -12.86 10.83 -5.98
N GLY A 175 -13.14 12.08 -5.60
CA GLY A 175 -14.38 12.41 -4.89
C GLY A 175 -15.62 12.09 -5.73
N THR A 176 -16.75 11.80 -5.07
CA THR A 176 -18.07 11.62 -5.71
C THR A 176 -18.52 12.84 -6.52
N THR A 177 -17.96 14.01 -6.24
CA THR A 177 -18.20 15.28 -6.95
C THR A 177 -17.31 15.49 -8.17
N GLY A 178 -16.41 14.55 -8.49
CA GLY A 178 -15.46 14.64 -9.60
C GLY A 178 -14.17 15.42 -9.30
N GLN A 179 -14.12 16.19 -8.21
CA GLN A 179 -12.92 16.89 -7.78
C GLN A 179 -12.07 16.02 -6.84
N PRO A 180 -10.75 15.96 -7.04
CA PRO A 180 -9.86 15.18 -6.16
C PRO A 180 -9.85 15.74 -4.73
N LYS A 181 -10.05 14.88 -3.73
CA LYS A 181 -9.99 15.22 -2.31
C LYS A 181 -8.69 14.70 -1.70
N GLY A 182 -7.94 15.55 -1.02
CA GLY A 182 -6.68 15.19 -0.36
C GLY A 182 -6.91 14.73 1.08
N VAL A 183 -6.86 13.43 1.34
CA VAL A 183 -7.01 12.84 2.69
C VAL A 183 -5.71 13.00 3.46
N MET A 184 -5.73 13.66 4.60
CA MET A 184 -4.56 13.94 5.43
C MET A 184 -4.33 12.88 6.50
N HIS A 185 -3.14 12.26 6.51
CA HIS A 185 -2.75 11.31 7.56
C HIS A 185 -1.52 11.79 8.33
N THR A 186 -1.57 11.64 9.65
CA THR A 186 -0.44 11.89 10.54
C THR A 186 0.46 10.66 10.64
N PHE A 187 1.71 10.84 11.07
CA PHE A 187 2.59 9.71 11.40
C PHE A 187 1.99 8.81 12.49
N HIS A 188 1.26 9.40 13.44
CA HIS A 188 0.55 8.65 14.48
C HIS A 188 -0.54 7.74 13.90
N ALA A 189 -1.39 8.26 13.00
CA ALA A 189 -2.46 7.48 12.38
C ALA A 189 -1.93 6.28 11.59
N VAL A 190 -0.85 6.48 10.82
CA VAL A 190 -0.18 5.40 10.08
C VAL A 190 0.43 4.38 11.04
N ALA A 191 1.14 4.83 12.08
CA ALA A 191 1.77 3.94 13.05
C ALA A 191 0.75 3.12 13.84
N PHE A 192 -0.35 3.74 14.29
CA PHE A 192 -1.46 3.05 14.93
C PHE A 192 -2.05 1.98 14.01
N ALA A 193 -2.31 2.33 12.74
CA ALA A 193 -2.91 1.39 11.78
C ALA A 193 -2.06 0.13 11.60
N VAL A 194 -0.74 0.29 11.47
CA VAL A 194 0.16 -0.86 11.31
C VAL A 194 0.27 -1.67 12.61
N ASP A 195 0.35 -1.03 13.77
CA ASP A 195 0.41 -1.71 15.07
C ASP A 195 -0.86 -2.53 15.31
N SER A 196 -2.04 -1.95 15.07
CA SER A 196 -3.33 -2.63 15.17
C SER A 196 -3.45 -3.82 14.20
N PHE A 197 -2.97 -3.66 12.95
CA PHE A 197 -2.89 -4.74 11.99
C PHE A 197 -1.99 -5.88 12.50
N LEU A 198 -0.76 -5.57 12.94
CA LEU A 198 0.20 -6.58 13.40
C LEU A 198 -0.27 -7.29 14.68
N LYS A 199 -0.97 -6.61 15.60
CA LYS A 199 -1.62 -7.26 16.74
C LYS A 199 -2.66 -8.29 16.33
N SER A 200 -3.38 -8.03 15.23
CA SER A 200 -4.36 -8.96 14.68
C SER A 200 -3.73 -10.13 13.90
N TYR A 201 -2.48 -9.97 13.49
CA TYR A 201 -1.69 -10.96 12.74
C TYR A 201 -0.29 -11.12 13.34
N PRO A 202 -0.17 -11.61 14.58
CA PRO A 202 1.11 -11.65 15.32
C PRO A 202 2.17 -12.56 14.68
N ASP A 203 1.76 -13.45 13.79
CA ASP A 203 2.67 -14.34 13.07
C ASP A 203 3.35 -13.65 11.86
N ILE A 204 2.94 -12.43 11.47
CA ILE A 204 3.57 -11.69 10.39
C ILE A 204 4.91 -11.12 10.87
N ASN A 205 6.01 -11.68 10.36
CA ASN A 205 7.36 -11.26 10.69
C ASN A 205 8.37 -11.77 9.65
N GLU A 206 9.28 -10.91 9.18
CA GLU A 206 10.28 -11.23 8.14
C GLU A 206 9.66 -11.83 6.86
N GLU A 207 8.60 -11.22 6.37
CA GLU A 207 7.81 -11.71 5.25
C GLU A 207 8.40 -11.32 3.88
N ILE A 208 7.82 -11.92 2.84
CA ILE A 208 8.05 -11.54 1.45
C ILE A 208 6.75 -10.96 0.90
N PHE A 209 6.76 -9.66 0.61
CA PHE A 209 5.64 -8.97 -0.01
C PHE A 209 5.80 -8.89 -1.53
N PHE A 210 4.68 -8.88 -2.25
CA PHE A 210 4.64 -8.67 -3.70
C PHE A 210 3.82 -7.42 -4.01
N SER A 211 4.49 -6.38 -4.50
CA SER A 211 3.93 -5.06 -4.76
C SER A 211 3.54 -4.89 -6.22
N TYR A 212 2.25 -4.64 -6.48
CA TYR A 212 1.73 -4.43 -7.83
C TYR A 212 0.49 -3.53 -7.90
N LEU A 213 -0.31 -3.44 -6.83
CA LEU A 213 -1.36 -2.44 -6.72
C LEU A 213 -0.72 -1.07 -6.52
N PRO A 214 -1.33 0.04 -6.97
CA PRO A 214 -0.69 1.34 -6.88
C PRO A 214 -0.30 1.71 -5.43
N LEU A 215 0.98 2.02 -5.17
CA LEU A 215 1.46 2.47 -3.85
C LEU A 215 0.88 3.83 -3.41
N CYS A 216 0.35 4.60 -4.35
CA CYS A 216 -0.45 5.79 -4.03
C CYS A 216 -1.83 5.45 -3.43
N HIS A 217 -2.29 4.19 -3.56
CA HIS A 217 -3.50 3.71 -2.90
C HIS A 217 -3.18 3.24 -1.48
N VAL A 218 -3.96 3.71 -0.50
CA VAL A 218 -3.71 3.49 0.93
C VAL A 218 -3.57 2.01 1.31
N ALA A 219 -4.32 1.09 0.69
CA ALA A 219 -4.27 -0.33 1.02
C ALA A 219 -2.92 -0.98 0.67
N GLU A 220 -2.36 -0.67 -0.51
CA GLU A 220 -1.04 -1.18 -0.90
C GLU A 220 0.06 -0.53 -0.06
N ARG A 221 -0.04 0.79 0.17
CA ARG A 221 0.91 1.52 1.01
C ARG A 221 0.94 0.98 2.44
N MET A 222 -0.23 0.81 3.06
CA MET A 222 -0.34 0.30 4.44
C MET A 222 0.16 -1.13 4.55
N LEU A 223 -0.35 -2.05 3.70
CA LEU A 223 -0.01 -3.47 3.83
C LEU A 223 1.41 -3.78 3.36
N VAL A 224 1.82 -3.25 2.19
CA VAL A 224 3.08 -3.65 1.57
C VAL A 224 4.22 -2.76 2.04
N GLU A 225 4.14 -1.44 1.87
CA GLU A 225 5.23 -0.54 2.25
C GLU A 225 5.38 -0.48 3.78
N CYS A 226 4.34 -0.04 4.49
CA CYS A 226 4.40 0.09 5.94
C CYS A 226 4.56 -1.28 6.59
N GLY A 227 3.83 -2.31 6.13
CA GLY A 227 3.98 -3.68 6.63
C GLY A 227 5.42 -4.19 6.52
N ALA A 228 6.07 -4.00 5.37
CA ALA A 228 7.46 -4.40 5.18
C ALA A 228 8.42 -3.62 6.08
N VAL A 229 8.24 -2.30 6.19
CA VAL A 229 9.12 -1.46 7.03
C VAL A 229 8.95 -1.80 8.51
N PHE A 230 7.74 -2.04 8.99
CA PHE A 230 7.51 -2.34 10.41
C PHE A 230 7.96 -3.74 10.84
N THR A 231 8.05 -4.69 9.89
CA THR A 231 8.46 -6.07 10.17
C THR A 231 9.87 -6.41 9.69
N GLY A 232 10.56 -5.45 9.05
CA GLY A 232 11.89 -5.66 8.49
C GLY A 232 11.91 -6.67 7.35
N SER A 233 10.83 -6.73 6.58
CA SER A 233 10.56 -7.67 5.50
C SER A 233 11.13 -7.23 4.16
N SER A 234 10.97 -8.04 3.12
CA SER A 234 11.37 -7.71 1.76
C SER A 234 10.17 -7.45 0.86
N VAL A 235 10.32 -6.54 -0.11
CA VAL A 235 9.31 -6.22 -1.12
C VAL A 235 9.84 -6.53 -2.51
N TYR A 236 9.09 -7.32 -3.26
CA TYR A 236 9.34 -7.60 -4.67
C TYR A 236 8.28 -6.88 -5.52
N PHE A 237 8.74 -6.14 -6.52
CA PHE A 237 7.86 -5.38 -7.39
C PHE A 237 7.52 -6.15 -8.66
N VAL A 238 6.35 -5.88 -9.22
CA VAL A 238 5.99 -6.31 -10.57
C VAL A 238 6.72 -5.46 -11.61
N GLU A 239 7.24 -6.07 -12.68
CA GLU A 239 7.80 -5.32 -13.79
C GLU A 239 6.70 -4.65 -14.63
N SER A 240 5.69 -5.42 -15.01
CA SER A 240 4.50 -4.96 -15.74
C SER A 240 3.34 -5.93 -15.50
N MET A 241 2.13 -5.55 -15.89
CA MET A 241 0.98 -6.46 -15.81
C MET A 241 1.10 -7.67 -16.75
N ASP A 242 1.86 -7.56 -17.84
CA ASP A 242 2.14 -8.68 -18.75
C ASP A 242 3.05 -9.73 -18.10
N THR A 243 3.96 -9.30 -17.25
CA THR A 243 4.89 -10.18 -16.51
C THR A 243 4.38 -10.59 -15.14
N PHE A 244 3.18 -10.13 -14.72
CA PHE A 244 2.60 -10.34 -13.40
C PHE A 244 2.68 -11.81 -12.94
N ALA A 245 2.16 -12.74 -13.73
CA ALA A 245 2.13 -14.16 -13.35
C ALA A 245 3.54 -14.76 -13.21
N LYS A 246 4.49 -14.32 -14.03
CA LYS A 246 5.89 -14.73 -13.94
C LYS A 246 6.54 -14.16 -12.68
N ASN A 247 6.41 -12.85 -12.46
CA ASN A 247 7.01 -12.19 -11.31
C ASN A 247 6.43 -12.72 -9.98
N LEU A 248 5.11 -13.00 -9.92
CA LEU A 248 4.48 -13.61 -8.76
C LEU A 248 5.02 -15.03 -8.49
N ALA A 249 5.17 -15.85 -9.55
CA ALA A 249 5.72 -17.21 -9.43
C ALA A 249 7.21 -17.23 -9.06
N ASP A 250 7.98 -16.22 -9.48
CA ASP A 250 9.40 -16.07 -9.14
C ASP A 250 9.56 -15.59 -7.68
N THR A 251 8.72 -14.64 -7.23
CA THR A 251 8.74 -14.06 -5.87
C THR A 251 8.30 -15.06 -4.81
N LYS A 252 7.22 -15.80 -5.04
CA LYS A 252 6.59 -16.70 -4.06
C LYS A 252 6.32 -16.00 -2.72
N PRO A 253 5.53 -14.92 -2.71
CA PRO A 253 5.30 -14.13 -1.52
C PRO A 253 4.69 -14.94 -0.40
N THR A 254 4.96 -14.51 0.83
CA THR A 254 4.36 -15.07 2.05
C THR A 254 3.12 -14.29 2.48
N VAL A 255 3.07 -13.00 2.11
CA VAL A 255 1.88 -12.12 2.21
C VAL A 255 1.45 -11.68 0.81
N PHE A 256 0.18 -11.87 0.48
CA PHE A 256 -0.36 -11.51 -0.83
C PHE A 256 -1.73 -10.84 -0.71
N LEU A 257 -1.82 -9.61 -1.22
CA LEU A 257 -3.08 -8.87 -1.37
C LEU A 257 -3.49 -8.86 -2.83
N ALA A 258 -4.74 -9.20 -3.12
CA ALA A 258 -5.27 -9.01 -4.46
C ALA A 258 -6.72 -8.51 -4.43
N VAL A 259 -7.04 -7.60 -5.35
CA VAL A 259 -8.43 -7.16 -5.57
C VAL A 259 -9.24 -8.26 -6.25
N PRO A 260 -10.57 -8.29 -6.13
CA PRO A 260 -11.43 -9.36 -6.64
C PRO A 260 -11.17 -9.74 -8.11
N ARG A 261 -11.00 -8.74 -8.97
CA ARG A 261 -10.71 -8.96 -10.40
C ARG A 261 -9.43 -9.78 -10.67
N ILE A 262 -8.43 -9.67 -9.80
CA ILE A 262 -7.20 -10.46 -9.94
C ILE A 262 -7.47 -11.92 -9.54
N TRP A 263 -8.24 -12.14 -8.47
CA TRP A 263 -8.65 -13.49 -8.08
C TRP A 263 -9.44 -14.19 -9.18
N GLU A 264 -10.40 -13.49 -9.82
CA GLU A 264 -11.15 -14.00 -10.97
C GLU A 264 -10.22 -14.37 -12.14
N LYS A 265 -9.26 -13.49 -12.50
CA LYS A 265 -8.28 -13.78 -13.55
C LYS A 265 -7.37 -14.98 -13.22
N LEU A 266 -6.97 -15.13 -11.97
CA LEU A 266 -6.18 -16.29 -11.52
C LEU A 266 -7.00 -17.58 -11.63
N GLN A 267 -8.29 -17.55 -11.22
CA GLN A 267 -9.22 -18.67 -11.39
C GLN A 267 -9.40 -19.04 -12.87
N GLU A 268 -9.71 -18.06 -13.72
CA GLU A 268 -9.84 -18.26 -15.17
C GLU A 268 -8.57 -18.86 -15.80
N GLY A 269 -7.40 -18.37 -15.39
CA GLY A 269 -6.10 -18.87 -15.85
C GLY A 269 -5.88 -20.34 -15.51
N VAL A 270 -6.33 -20.79 -14.35
CA VAL A 270 -6.31 -22.21 -13.97
C VAL A 270 -7.32 -23.00 -14.80
N LEU A 271 -8.57 -22.51 -14.92
CA LEU A 271 -9.66 -23.20 -15.62
C LEU A 271 -9.43 -23.34 -17.13
N LYS A 272 -8.73 -22.39 -17.76
CA LYS A 272 -8.28 -22.52 -19.16
C LYS A 272 -7.36 -23.74 -19.39
N LYS A 273 -6.54 -24.08 -18.39
CA LYS A 273 -5.59 -25.21 -18.48
C LYS A 273 -6.19 -26.50 -17.91
N LEU A 274 -7.08 -26.40 -16.94
CA LEU A 274 -7.72 -27.52 -16.25
C LEU A 274 -9.22 -27.22 -16.07
N PRO A 275 -10.08 -27.62 -17.03
CA PRO A 275 -11.53 -27.36 -16.98
C PRO A 275 -12.19 -27.85 -15.68
N GLN A 276 -13.21 -27.14 -15.19
CA GLN A 276 -13.85 -27.36 -13.89
C GLN A 276 -14.21 -28.81 -13.62
N LYS A 277 -14.89 -29.47 -14.56
CA LYS A 277 -15.30 -30.91 -14.42
C LYS A 277 -14.11 -31.84 -14.18
N LYS A 278 -12.97 -31.55 -14.83
CA LYS A 278 -11.74 -32.35 -14.67
C LYS A 278 -11.08 -32.04 -13.33
N LEU A 279 -11.06 -30.77 -12.93
CA LEU A 279 -10.55 -30.33 -11.63
C LEU A 279 -11.33 -31.00 -10.49
N ASP A 280 -12.67 -30.95 -10.52
CA ASP A 280 -13.53 -31.54 -9.48
C ASP A 280 -13.29 -33.06 -9.35
N ARG A 281 -13.15 -33.77 -10.49
CA ARG A 281 -12.82 -35.21 -10.48
C ARG A 281 -11.46 -35.48 -9.85
N LEU A 282 -10.45 -34.67 -10.16
CA LEU A 282 -9.12 -34.83 -9.58
C LEU A 282 -9.10 -34.52 -8.08
N LEU A 283 -9.86 -33.51 -7.65
CA LEU A 283 -9.98 -33.13 -6.25
C LEU A 283 -10.78 -34.13 -5.41
N SER A 284 -11.63 -34.99 -6.02
CA SER A 284 -12.37 -36.03 -5.31
C SER A 284 -11.51 -37.24 -4.91
N ILE A 285 -10.28 -37.38 -5.46
CA ILE A 285 -9.36 -38.48 -5.16
C ILE A 285 -8.33 -37.98 -4.15
N PRO A 286 -8.31 -38.44 -2.88
CA PRO A 286 -7.54 -37.84 -1.80
C PRO A 286 -6.05 -37.58 -2.09
N VAL A 287 -5.32 -38.59 -2.57
CA VAL A 287 -3.88 -38.48 -2.88
C VAL A 287 -3.64 -37.52 -4.07
N VAL A 288 -4.43 -37.69 -5.13
CA VAL A 288 -4.35 -36.84 -6.33
C VAL A 288 -4.71 -35.40 -5.99
N SER A 289 -5.73 -35.19 -5.16
CA SER A 289 -6.15 -33.87 -4.67
C SER A 289 -4.98 -33.11 -4.04
N SER A 290 -4.22 -33.72 -3.15
CA SER A 290 -3.07 -33.08 -2.50
C SER A 290 -2.00 -32.65 -3.52
N ILE A 291 -1.71 -33.49 -4.52
CA ILE A 291 -0.73 -33.19 -5.57
C ILE A 291 -1.20 -32.04 -6.45
N ILE A 292 -2.48 -32.08 -6.85
CA ILE A 292 -3.07 -31.04 -7.71
C ILE A 292 -3.12 -29.68 -7.01
N LYS A 293 -3.56 -29.64 -5.73
CA LYS A 293 -3.56 -28.42 -4.92
C LYS A 293 -2.17 -27.80 -4.84
N LYS A 294 -1.15 -28.58 -4.46
CA LYS A 294 0.23 -28.11 -4.40
C LYS A 294 0.74 -27.61 -5.75
N SER A 295 0.41 -28.34 -6.84
CA SER A 295 0.81 -27.94 -8.19
C SER A 295 0.18 -26.62 -8.62
N ILE A 296 -1.12 -26.41 -8.34
CA ILE A 296 -1.84 -25.17 -8.65
C ILE A 296 -1.26 -24.03 -7.82
N CYS A 297 -1.14 -24.17 -6.50
CA CYS A 297 -0.56 -23.16 -5.61
C CYS A 297 0.86 -22.75 -6.07
N LYS A 298 1.70 -23.72 -6.44
CA LYS A 298 3.04 -23.45 -6.97
C LYS A 298 3.01 -22.67 -8.27
N LYS A 299 2.13 -23.04 -9.21
CA LYS A 299 2.00 -22.35 -10.52
C LYS A 299 1.42 -20.95 -10.39
N LEU A 300 0.58 -20.71 -9.39
CA LEU A 300 0.06 -19.39 -9.05
C LEU A 300 1.08 -18.52 -8.29
N GLY A 301 2.22 -19.07 -7.87
CA GLY A 301 3.19 -18.37 -7.04
C GLY A 301 2.80 -18.25 -5.56
N LEU A 302 1.70 -18.90 -5.15
CA LEU A 302 1.13 -18.81 -3.79
C LEU A 302 1.50 -19.98 -2.86
N ALA A 303 2.52 -20.78 -3.23
CA ALA A 303 2.90 -21.96 -2.45
C ALA A 303 3.39 -21.62 -1.03
N ASN A 304 3.96 -20.43 -0.84
CA ASN A 304 4.47 -19.94 0.43
C ASN A 304 3.52 -18.92 1.10
N ALA A 305 2.43 -18.54 0.44
CA ALA A 305 1.53 -17.52 0.96
C ALA A 305 0.77 -18.01 2.19
N ALA A 306 1.15 -17.49 3.35
CA ALA A 306 0.53 -17.79 4.63
C ALA A 306 -0.59 -16.79 4.97
N PHE A 307 -0.50 -15.56 4.44
CA PHE A 307 -1.46 -14.49 4.63
C PHE A 307 -1.95 -14.00 3.27
N ILE A 308 -3.23 -14.21 3.00
CA ILE A 308 -3.82 -13.98 1.69
C ILE A 308 -5.05 -13.11 1.87
N PHE A 309 -5.02 -11.91 1.30
CA PHE A 309 -6.06 -10.90 1.48
C PHE A 309 -6.77 -10.54 0.18
N THR A 310 -8.01 -10.09 0.33
CA THR A 310 -8.77 -9.35 -0.68
C THR A 310 -9.44 -8.15 -0.05
N GLY A 311 -9.65 -7.09 -0.82
CA GLY A 311 -10.32 -5.89 -0.36
C GLY A 311 -10.52 -4.87 -1.47
N ALA A 312 -10.84 -3.64 -1.10
CA ALA A 312 -11.14 -2.50 -1.96
C ALA A 312 -12.43 -2.61 -2.79
N SER A 313 -13.05 -3.78 -2.90
CA SER A 313 -14.38 -3.99 -3.48
C SER A 313 -14.92 -5.37 -3.10
N PRO A 314 -16.26 -5.59 -3.20
CA PRO A 314 -16.86 -6.88 -2.90
C PRO A 314 -16.34 -7.99 -3.81
N ILE A 315 -16.10 -9.19 -3.25
CA ILE A 315 -15.71 -10.39 -3.99
C ILE A 315 -16.86 -11.38 -4.05
N ASN A 316 -16.99 -12.08 -5.20
CA ASN A 316 -18.01 -13.10 -5.33
C ASN A 316 -17.69 -14.31 -4.44
N LEU A 317 -18.66 -14.75 -3.63
CA LEU A 317 -18.55 -15.91 -2.75
C LEU A 317 -18.11 -17.19 -3.50
N SER A 318 -18.56 -17.36 -4.75
CA SER A 318 -18.17 -18.52 -5.56
C SER A 318 -16.67 -18.58 -5.81
N VAL A 319 -15.99 -17.42 -5.93
CA VAL A 319 -14.54 -17.31 -6.10
C VAL A 319 -13.84 -17.71 -4.79
N LEU A 320 -14.30 -17.20 -3.65
CA LEU A 320 -13.75 -17.56 -2.34
C LEU A 320 -13.84 -19.07 -2.08
N HIS A 321 -15.01 -19.65 -2.29
CA HIS A 321 -15.23 -21.09 -2.14
C HIS A 321 -14.39 -21.93 -3.11
N TRP A 322 -14.18 -21.42 -4.33
CA TRP A 322 -13.35 -22.11 -5.32
C TRP A 322 -11.88 -22.18 -4.87
N PHE A 323 -11.33 -21.06 -4.41
CA PHE A 323 -9.96 -21.03 -3.87
C PHE A 323 -9.83 -21.83 -2.58
N ALA A 324 -10.84 -21.81 -1.71
CA ALA A 324 -10.86 -22.60 -0.48
C ALA A 324 -10.78 -24.12 -0.76
N LYS A 325 -11.43 -24.63 -1.83
CA LYS A 325 -11.28 -26.01 -2.29
C LYS A 325 -9.83 -26.37 -2.61
N LEU A 326 -9.02 -25.40 -3.05
CA LEU A 326 -7.61 -25.57 -3.34
C LEU A 326 -6.71 -25.44 -2.10
N GLY A 327 -7.30 -25.08 -0.95
CA GLY A 327 -6.56 -24.81 0.29
C GLY A 327 -6.03 -23.37 0.39
N ILE A 328 -6.47 -22.48 -0.50
CA ILE A 328 -6.15 -21.06 -0.49
C ILE A 328 -7.32 -20.34 0.20
N ILE A 329 -7.12 -19.93 1.45
CA ILE A 329 -8.13 -19.23 2.25
C ILE A 329 -7.89 -17.74 2.12
N ILE A 330 -8.78 -17.07 1.40
CA ILE A 330 -8.71 -15.62 1.16
C ILE A 330 -9.43 -14.91 2.30
N GLN A 331 -8.75 -13.97 2.94
CA GLN A 331 -9.26 -13.17 4.04
C GLN A 331 -9.78 -11.84 3.48
N GLU A 332 -11.08 -11.58 3.60
CA GLU A 332 -11.66 -10.30 3.20
C GLU A 332 -11.27 -9.24 4.22
N ALA A 333 -10.90 -8.03 3.73
CA ALA A 333 -10.59 -6.87 4.53
C ALA A 333 -11.36 -5.65 4.01
N TYR A 334 -11.75 -4.78 4.94
CA TYR A 334 -12.52 -3.57 4.68
C TYR A 334 -11.86 -2.37 5.36
N GLY A 335 -11.84 -1.28 4.63
CA GLY A 335 -11.37 0.02 5.06
C GLY A 335 -11.40 1.00 3.90
N MET A 336 -11.15 2.25 4.18
CA MET A 336 -11.19 3.34 3.22
C MET A 336 -9.93 4.21 3.35
N THR A 337 -9.74 5.14 2.44
CA THR A 337 -8.57 6.03 2.52
C THR A 337 -8.59 6.84 3.81
N GLU A 338 -9.75 7.27 4.25
CA GLU A 338 -9.97 8.12 5.42
C GLU A 338 -9.62 7.46 6.76
N ASN A 339 -9.39 6.16 6.79
CA ASN A 339 -8.97 5.42 7.99
C ASN A 339 -7.73 4.53 7.77
N VAL A 340 -6.83 4.92 6.86
CA VAL A 340 -5.59 4.17 6.53
C VAL A 340 -5.88 2.72 6.16
N ALA A 341 -7.01 2.44 5.47
CA ALA A 341 -7.50 1.09 5.13
C ALA A 341 -7.70 0.16 6.35
N LEU A 342 -7.82 0.70 7.56
CA LEU A 342 -7.94 -0.07 8.80
C LEU A 342 -9.38 0.04 9.36
N SER A 343 -10.18 -0.98 9.16
CA SER A 343 -11.51 -1.10 9.79
C SER A 343 -11.77 -2.53 10.25
N HIS A 344 -11.96 -3.47 9.30
CA HIS A 344 -12.30 -4.86 9.58
C HIS A 344 -11.45 -5.81 8.74
N SER A 345 -11.28 -7.03 9.22
CA SER A 345 -10.70 -8.12 8.45
C SER A 345 -11.08 -9.48 9.01
N ASN A 346 -11.26 -10.45 8.13
CA ASN A 346 -11.32 -11.85 8.49
C ASN A 346 -9.96 -12.31 9.03
N ARG A 347 -9.94 -13.03 10.14
CA ARG A 347 -8.71 -13.53 10.77
C ARG A 347 -8.38 -14.94 10.32
N LYS A 348 -7.08 -15.25 10.24
CA LYS A 348 -6.61 -16.62 9.96
C LYS A 348 -7.20 -17.60 10.97
N GLY A 349 -7.85 -18.65 10.48
CA GLY A 349 -8.53 -19.64 11.32
C GLY A 349 -9.95 -19.29 11.76
N ALA A 350 -10.42 -18.05 11.49
CA ALA A 350 -11.77 -17.56 11.84
C ALA A 350 -12.41 -16.81 10.66
N VAL A 351 -12.20 -17.30 9.44
CA VAL A 351 -12.75 -16.67 8.22
C VAL A 351 -14.24 -17.02 8.07
N ARG A 352 -15.08 -16.01 7.90
CA ARG A 352 -16.49 -16.13 7.50
C ARG A 352 -16.68 -15.49 6.14
N PHE A 353 -16.75 -16.28 5.09
CA PHE A 353 -16.97 -15.80 3.73
C PHE A 353 -18.27 -15.01 3.59
N GLY A 354 -18.22 -13.88 2.90
CA GLY A 354 -19.32 -12.95 2.73
C GLY A 354 -19.44 -11.91 3.86
N THR A 355 -18.48 -11.92 4.79
CA THR A 355 -18.29 -10.85 5.76
C THR A 355 -16.90 -10.24 5.58
N VAL A 356 -16.73 -8.99 5.95
CA VAL A 356 -15.41 -8.37 6.00
C VAL A 356 -14.68 -8.63 7.33
N GLY A 357 -15.17 -9.58 8.12
CA GLY A 357 -14.58 -9.99 9.38
C GLY A 357 -14.95 -9.09 10.57
N GLN A 358 -14.09 -9.12 11.58
CA GLN A 358 -14.25 -8.36 12.82
C GLN A 358 -13.37 -7.10 12.79
N ALA A 359 -13.74 -6.09 13.57
CA ALA A 359 -12.96 -4.87 13.75
C ALA A 359 -11.53 -5.16 14.20
N TYR A 360 -10.59 -4.33 13.75
CA TYR A 360 -9.23 -4.38 14.25
C TYR A 360 -9.12 -3.91 15.70
N ASP A 361 -8.04 -4.26 16.38
CA ASP A 361 -7.75 -3.82 17.74
C ASP A 361 -7.71 -2.29 17.82
N GLY A 362 -8.45 -1.71 18.77
CA GLY A 362 -8.58 -0.27 18.94
C GLY A 362 -9.47 0.43 17.91
N VAL A 363 -10.25 -0.32 17.11
CA VAL A 363 -11.29 0.23 16.24
C VAL A 363 -12.67 0.04 16.87
N GLU A 364 -13.34 1.13 17.19
CA GLU A 364 -14.73 1.15 17.60
C GLU A 364 -15.65 1.23 16.39
N VAL A 365 -16.74 0.48 16.40
CA VAL A 365 -17.70 0.41 15.28
C VAL A 365 -19.11 0.56 15.82
N ARG A 366 -19.93 1.33 15.11
CA ARG A 366 -21.37 1.41 15.33
C ARG A 366 -22.13 1.47 14.01
N LEU A 367 -23.41 1.14 14.04
CA LEU A 367 -24.31 1.41 12.94
C LEU A 367 -25.06 2.72 13.25
N GLY A 368 -24.93 3.68 12.37
CA GLY A 368 -25.62 4.95 12.40
C GLY A 368 -27.03 4.86 11.81
N LYS A 369 -27.57 6.01 11.39
CA LYS A 369 -28.84 6.07 10.67
C LYS A 369 -28.74 5.25 9.37
N ASP A 370 -29.84 4.60 9.01
CA ASP A 370 -29.96 3.76 7.79
C ASP A 370 -28.93 2.62 7.73
N ASN A 371 -28.46 2.15 8.90
CA ASN A 371 -27.41 1.13 9.06
C ASN A 371 -26.05 1.53 8.46
N GLU A 372 -25.77 2.84 8.33
CA GLU A 372 -24.47 3.32 7.93
C GLU A 372 -23.37 2.82 8.89
N VAL A 373 -22.35 2.19 8.36
CA VAL A 373 -21.17 1.78 9.13
C VAL A 373 -20.39 3.03 9.54
N GLN A 374 -20.18 3.21 10.83
CA GLN A 374 -19.40 4.31 11.38
C GLN A 374 -18.26 3.76 12.22
N VAL A 375 -17.04 4.27 12.01
CA VAL A 375 -15.84 3.76 12.66
C VAL A 375 -15.08 4.87 13.37
N LYS A 376 -14.45 4.54 14.51
CA LYS A 376 -13.63 5.47 15.27
C LYS A 376 -12.34 4.78 15.70
N SER A 377 -11.22 5.38 15.39
CA SER A 377 -9.89 4.92 15.81
C SER A 377 -8.86 6.03 15.61
N ASP A 378 -7.67 5.81 16.16
CA ASP A 378 -6.51 6.69 15.92
C ASP A 378 -5.98 6.62 14.48
N ALA A 379 -6.47 5.67 13.65
CA ALA A 379 -6.18 5.62 12.21
C ALA A 379 -7.06 6.60 11.40
N SER A 380 -8.08 7.23 12.01
CA SER A 380 -8.94 8.18 11.30
C SER A 380 -8.12 9.38 10.78
N MET A 381 -8.48 9.83 9.58
CA MET A 381 -7.84 10.98 8.95
C MET A 381 -7.91 12.24 9.83
N LEU A 382 -6.96 13.14 9.66
CA LEU A 382 -7.04 14.48 10.25
C LEU A 382 -8.16 15.33 9.59
N GLY A 383 -8.48 15.02 8.35
CA GLY A 383 -9.50 15.67 7.53
C GLY A 383 -9.08 15.76 6.06
N TYR A 384 -9.90 16.43 5.27
CA TYR A 384 -9.58 16.74 3.88
C TYR A 384 -8.79 18.05 3.78
N TYR A 385 -7.70 18.02 3.03
CA TYR A 385 -6.80 19.16 2.85
C TYR A 385 -7.53 20.34 2.23
N LYS A 386 -7.51 21.50 2.92
CA LYS A 386 -8.22 22.74 2.57
C LYS A 386 -9.76 22.66 2.52
N GLU A 387 -10.35 21.58 3.03
CA GLU A 387 -11.81 21.36 3.00
C GLU A 387 -12.39 21.14 4.42
N PRO A 388 -12.37 22.16 5.29
CA PRO A 388 -12.83 22.00 6.69
C PRO A 388 -14.33 21.72 6.82
N ALA A 389 -15.17 22.27 5.93
CA ALA A 389 -16.62 22.02 5.95
C ALA A 389 -16.91 20.55 5.60
N LEU A 390 -16.30 20.05 4.50
CA LEU A 390 -16.43 18.65 4.10
C LEU A 390 -15.89 17.70 5.18
N THR A 391 -14.78 18.09 5.84
CA THR A 391 -14.24 17.31 6.96
C THR A 391 -15.24 17.19 8.10
N ALA A 392 -15.90 18.28 8.48
CA ALA A 392 -16.91 18.27 9.56
C ALA A 392 -18.11 17.38 9.23
N GLU A 393 -18.54 17.31 7.97
CA GLU A 393 -19.64 16.44 7.52
C GLU A 393 -19.31 14.94 7.60
N CYS A 394 -18.01 14.57 7.55
CA CYS A 394 -17.58 13.18 7.58
C CYS A 394 -17.55 12.59 9.00
N PHE A 395 -17.73 13.39 10.05
CA PHE A 395 -17.67 12.90 11.42
C PHE A 395 -19.01 13.12 12.14
N ASP A 396 -19.43 12.11 12.90
CA ASP A 396 -20.59 12.12 13.77
C ASP A 396 -20.16 11.67 15.17
N GLU A 397 -20.18 12.57 16.16
CA GLU A 397 -19.69 12.33 17.54
C GLU A 397 -18.28 11.71 17.59
N GLY A 398 -17.40 12.07 16.66
CA GLY A 398 -16.04 11.55 16.53
C GLY A 398 -15.93 10.20 15.81
N PHE A 399 -17.04 9.63 15.32
CA PHE A 399 -17.04 8.50 14.42
C PHE A 399 -16.97 8.98 12.97
N LEU A 400 -16.08 8.40 12.20
CA LEU A 400 -15.99 8.59 10.76
C LEU A 400 -17.14 7.86 10.07
N ARG A 401 -17.94 8.60 9.31
CA ARG A 401 -18.99 8.09 8.45
C ARG A 401 -18.37 7.47 7.21
N THR A 402 -18.71 6.21 6.95
CA THR A 402 -18.12 5.52 5.81
C THR A 402 -18.90 5.71 4.51
N GLY A 403 -20.19 6.01 4.63
CA GLY A 403 -21.12 6.02 3.51
C GLY A 403 -21.56 4.63 3.06
N ASP A 404 -21.02 3.57 3.66
CA ASP A 404 -21.38 2.19 3.35
C ASP A 404 -22.44 1.69 4.36
N GLU A 405 -23.43 0.93 3.89
CA GLU A 405 -24.41 0.26 4.73
C GLU A 405 -23.92 -1.13 5.15
N GLY A 406 -24.25 -1.57 6.36
CA GLY A 406 -23.81 -2.86 6.85
C GLY A 406 -24.68 -3.46 7.96
N ALA A 407 -24.36 -4.70 8.31
CA ALA A 407 -24.94 -5.42 9.43
C ALA A 407 -23.84 -6.10 10.25
N ILE A 408 -23.95 -6.02 11.58
CA ILE A 408 -23.00 -6.65 12.52
C ILE A 408 -23.73 -7.80 13.21
N ASP A 409 -23.17 -9.01 13.15
CA ASP A 409 -23.73 -10.17 13.84
C ASP A 409 -23.35 -10.21 15.34
N ALA A 410 -23.91 -11.19 16.08
CA ALA A 410 -23.69 -11.35 17.51
C ALA A 410 -22.22 -11.64 17.89
N ASP A 411 -21.42 -12.12 16.95
CA ASP A 411 -19.99 -12.39 17.14
C ASP A 411 -19.10 -11.22 16.66
N GLY A 412 -19.70 -10.10 16.21
CA GLY A 412 -19.00 -8.90 15.78
C GLY A 412 -18.48 -8.94 14.33
N TYR A 413 -18.96 -9.86 13.50
CA TYR A 413 -18.63 -9.88 12.08
C TYR A 413 -19.48 -8.89 11.29
N LEU A 414 -18.82 -8.04 10.51
CA LEU A 414 -19.47 -7.04 9.67
C LEU A 414 -19.72 -7.60 8.27
N THR A 415 -20.94 -7.43 7.78
CA THR A 415 -21.32 -7.62 6.38
C THR A 415 -21.64 -6.27 5.76
N ILE A 416 -21.01 -5.90 4.66
CA ILE A 416 -21.35 -4.70 3.87
C ILE A 416 -22.52 -5.08 2.97
N THR A 417 -23.58 -4.25 2.96
CA THR A 417 -24.84 -4.52 2.26
C THR A 417 -25.18 -3.50 1.19
N GLY A 418 -24.57 -2.30 1.24
CA GLY A 418 -24.78 -1.23 0.24
C GLY A 418 -23.72 -0.14 0.29
#